data_b542f651500ebb74cf50e17e106c4f78
#
_entry.id   b542f651500ebb74cf50e17e106c4f78
#
_cell.length_a   1.000
_cell.length_b   1.000
_cell.length_c   1.000
_cell.angle_alpha   90.00
_cell.angle_beta   90.00
_cell.angle_gamma   90.00
#
_symmetry.space_group_name_H-M   'P 1'
#
loop_
_entity.id
_entity.type
_entity.pdbx_description
1 polymer ?
#
loop_
_entity_poly.entity_id
_entity_poly.type
_entity_poly.pdbx_seq_one_letter_code
_entity_poly.pdbx_strand_id
1 'polypeptide(L)'
;MIRLAIAFLLAPLVAAAQTAPAQPAPEAIGPWQLSCVTDRMTDRTACILRHRDWVERPSVGVGLSFEILDRGGRAVPAVTARDLSLDSVSRGLLAVAGSAQLRFGSNAMMEMPCGLEGRSLVCLPRSADAARAAQELLTAERALVRMSGLGSNTSAATEPTELRLSDTAAAIERLRRRQPQGSAAAPAEPGLDLGGMLGRLQQLMR
;
A
#
# COMPACT_ATOMS: atom_id res chain seq x y z
N MET A 1 -2.51 50.51 62.22
CA MET A 1 -2.09 50.32 60.79
C MET A 1 -1.71 48.86 60.67
N ILE A 2 -2.64 48.05 60.16
CA ILE A 2 -2.43 46.57 59.99
C ILE A 2 -2.11 46.34 58.54
N ARG A 3 -0.91 45.81 58.20
CA ARG A 3 -0.49 45.38 56.89
C ARG A 3 -0.80 43.92 56.70
N LEU A 4 -1.82 43.63 55.87
CA LEU A 4 -2.12 42.27 55.39
C LEU A 4 -1.12 41.94 54.30
N ALA A 5 -0.30 40.92 54.51
CA ALA A 5 0.53 40.31 53.49
C ALA A 5 -0.23 39.13 52.87
N ILE A 6 -0.62 39.27 51.60
CA ILE A 6 -1.25 38.19 50.81
C ILE A 6 -0.10 37.38 50.19
N ALA A 7 0.12 36.17 50.66
CA ALA A 7 1.06 35.22 50.07
C ALA A 7 0.35 34.51 48.88
N PHE A 8 0.79 34.77 47.63
CA PHE A 8 0.37 34.05 46.42
C PHE A 8 1.12 32.71 46.38
N LEU A 9 0.41 31.62 46.60
CA LEU A 9 0.91 30.26 46.37
C LEU A 9 0.82 29.97 44.87
N LEU A 10 1.97 30.04 44.16
CA LEU A 10 2.12 29.53 42.78
C LEU A 10 2.25 28.01 42.87
N ALA A 11 1.20 27.28 42.55
CA ALA A 11 1.25 25.84 42.33
C ALA A 11 1.78 25.56 40.87
N PRO A 12 2.81 24.73 40.69
CA PRO A 12 3.26 24.37 39.36
C PRO A 12 2.25 23.43 38.70
N LEU A 13 1.66 23.83 37.58
CA LEU A 13 0.91 22.94 36.68
C LEU A 13 1.90 21.96 36.04
N VAL A 14 1.93 20.74 36.53
CA VAL A 14 2.60 19.63 35.86
C VAL A 14 1.73 19.23 34.66
N ALA A 15 2.07 19.68 33.48
CA ALA A 15 1.47 19.22 32.23
C ALA A 15 1.87 17.76 32.02
N ALA A 16 0.96 16.82 32.24
CA ALA A 16 1.13 15.42 31.87
C ALA A 16 1.17 15.34 30.35
N ALA A 17 2.36 15.14 29.81
CA ALA A 17 2.54 14.84 28.39
C ALA A 17 1.83 13.50 28.10
N GLN A 18 0.70 13.55 27.40
CA GLN A 18 0.01 12.36 26.91
C GLN A 18 0.90 11.73 25.81
N THR A 19 1.65 10.70 26.18
CA THR A 19 2.35 9.84 25.22
C THR A 19 1.30 9.16 24.35
N ALA A 20 1.26 9.53 23.08
CA ALA A 20 0.45 8.80 22.09
C ALA A 20 0.87 7.32 22.12
N PRO A 21 -0.08 6.36 22.05
CA PRO A 21 0.26 4.95 22.05
C PRO A 21 1.18 4.65 20.88
N ALA A 22 2.36 4.14 21.18
CA ALA A 22 3.34 3.75 20.16
C ALA A 22 2.72 2.68 19.26
N GLN A 23 2.73 2.92 17.96
CA GLN A 23 2.33 1.88 17.00
C GLN A 23 3.25 0.68 17.17
N PRO A 24 2.71 -0.56 17.18
CA PRO A 24 3.56 -1.74 17.29
C PRO A 24 4.54 -1.77 16.11
N ALA A 25 5.80 -2.12 16.43
CA ALA A 25 6.83 -2.24 15.40
C ALA A 25 6.42 -3.31 14.36
N PRO A 26 6.78 -3.13 13.08
CA PRO A 26 6.52 -4.11 12.05
C PRO A 26 7.15 -5.47 12.40
N GLU A 27 6.39 -6.55 12.23
CA GLU A 27 6.86 -7.92 12.42
C GLU A 27 7.58 -8.39 11.15
N ALA A 28 8.85 -8.81 11.26
CA ALA A 28 9.63 -9.32 10.13
C ALA A 28 9.43 -10.83 9.97
N ILE A 29 9.15 -11.27 8.72
CA ILE A 29 8.99 -12.68 8.34
C ILE A 29 9.76 -12.88 7.03
N GLY A 30 10.98 -13.34 7.11
CA GLY A 30 11.89 -13.38 5.95
C GLY A 30 12.07 -11.98 5.33
N PRO A 31 11.82 -11.80 4.02
CA PRO A 31 11.87 -10.50 3.37
C PRO A 31 10.60 -9.64 3.58
N TRP A 32 9.62 -10.15 4.32
CA TRP A 32 8.33 -9.51 4.53
C TRP A 32 8.26 -8.74 5.85
N GLN A 33 7.55 -7.64 5.84
CA GLN A 33 7.23 -6.82 7.01
C GLN A 33 5.73 -6.71 7.15
N LEU A 34 5.20 -7.25 8.24
CA LEU A 34 3.79 -7.16 8.59
C LEU A 34 3.55 -5.99 9.53
N SER A 35 2.76 -5.04 9.11
CA SER A 35 2.33 -3.89 9.90
C SER A 35 0.82 -3.90 10.02
N CYS A 36 0.28 -3.69 11.22
CA CYS A 36 -1.16 -3.61 11.46
C CYS A 36 -1.48 -2.31 12.18
N VAL A 37 -2.53 -1.64 11.74
CA VAL A 37 -3.06 -0.42 12.34
C VAL A 37 -4.52 -0.65 12.68
N THR A 38 -4.92 -0.33 13.91
CA THR A 38 -6.31 -0.36 14.33
C THR A 38 -6.89 1.05 14.23
N ASP A 39 -7.97 1.18 13.46
CA ASP A 39 -8.76 2.41 13.41
C ASP A 39 -9.53 2.55 14.70
N ARG A 40 -9.22 3.60 15.46
CA ARG A 40 -9.83 3.87 16.78
C ARG A 40 -11.31 4.27 16.71
N MET A 41 -11.82 4.64 15.54
CA MET A 41 -13.22 5.00 15.35
C MET A 41 -14.10 3.79 15.08
N THR A 42 -13.53 2.75 14.46
CA THR A 42 -14.28 1.57 13.98
C THR A 42 -13.81 0.28 14.64
N ASP A 43 -12.75 0.32 15.45
CA ASP A 43 -12.04 -0.83 16.04
C ASP A 43 -11.59 -1.88 15.01
N ARG A 44 -11.54 -1.49 13.73
CA ARG A 44 -11.10 -2.36 12.66
C ARG A 44 -9.59 -2.33 12.54
N THR A 45 -8.99 -3.51 12.47
CA THR A 45 -7.57 -3.65 12.23
C THR A 45 -7.33 -3.90 10.73
N ALA A 46 -6.52 -3.05 10.13
CA ALA A 46 -6.02 -3.21 8.77
C ALA A 46 -4.54 -3.58 8.82
N CYS A 47 -4.17 -4.67 8.16
CA CYS A 47 -2.80 -5.13 8.08
C CYS A 47 -2.26 -5.02 6.66
N ILE A 48 -0.99 -4.68 6.54
CA ILE A 48 -0.25 -4.60 5.28
C ILE A 48 0.96 -5.52 5.40
N LEU A 49 1.13 -6.40 4.43
CA LEU A 49 2.30 -7.22 4.28
C LEU A 49 3.15 -6.67 3.13
N ARG A 50 4.26 -6.02 3.46
CA ARG A 50 5.13 -5.32 2.52
C ARG A 50 6.47 -6.05 2.40
N HIS A 51 6.98 -6.15 1.18
CA HIS A 51 8.35 -6.59 0.94
C HIS A 51 9.34 -5.52 1.44
N ARG A 52 10.43 -5.93 2.09
CA ARG A 52 11.44 -4.99 2.63
C ARG A 52 12.23 -4.28 1.54
N ASP A 53 12.43 -4.95 0.38
CA ASP A 53 13.09 -4.35 -0.77
C ASP A 53 12.07 -3.60 -1.61
N TRP A 54 12.44 -2.42 -2.06
CA TRP A 54 11.60 -1.55 -2.87
C TRP A 54 11.59 -1.99 -4.32
N VAL A 55 10.45 -1.90 -4.98
CA VAL A 55 10.38 -1.92 -6.44
C VAL A 55 11.09 -0.69 -6.99
N GLU A 56 10.85 0.46 -6.36
CA GLU A 56 11.56 1.69 -6.63
C GLU A 56 11.70 2.50 -5.33
N ARG A 57 12.95 2.79 -4.98
CA ARG A 57 13.24 3.59 -3.78
C ARG A 57 12.83 5.04 -3.99
N PRO A 58 12.30 5.71 -2.95
CA PRO A 58 11.99 7.13 -3.04
C PRO A 58 13.30 7.93 -3.21
N SER A 59 13.43 8.61 -4.33
CA SER A 59 14.52 9.58 -4.55
C SER A 59 14.12 10.99 -4.08
N VAL A 60 12.90 11.39 -4.42
CA VAL A 60 12.22 12.59 -3.93
C VAL A 60 10.72 12.26 -3.85
N GLY A 61 10.19 12.11 -2.65
CA GLY A 61 8.76 11.84 -2.45
C GLY A 61 8.43 10.37 -2.22
N VAL A 62 7.64 9.75 -3.09
CA VAL A 62 7.01 8.45 -2.83
C VAL A 62 7.71 7.33 -3.57
N GLY A 63 8.07 6.25 -2.84
CA GLY A 63 8.61 5.02 -3.42
C GLY A 63 7.53 4.01 -3.81
N LEU A 64 7.91 3.03 -4.62
CA LEU A 64 7.05 1.92 -5.00
C LEU A 64 7.43 0.67 -4.21
N SER A 65 6.47 0.10 -3.53
CA SER A 65 6.62 -1.11 -2.72
C SER A 65 5.88 -2.28 -3.35
N PHE A 66 6.39 -3.49 -3.15
CA PHE A 66 5.65 -4.72 -3.42
C PHE A 66 4.94 -5.15 -2.15
N GLU A 67 3.62 -5.31 -2.22
CA GLU A 67 2.77 -5.64 -1.08
C GLU A 67 1.89 -6.84 -1.39
N ILE A 68 1.41 -7.49 -0.34
CA ILE A 68 0.35 -8.49 -0.43
C ILE A 68 -0.86 -7.92 0.29
N LEU A 69 -1.96 -7.82 -0.42
CA LEU A 69 -3.22 -7.28 0.07
C LEU A 69 -4.25 -8.41 0.17
N ASP A 70 -5.08 -8.36 1.21
CA ASP A 70 -6.27 -9.20 1.27
C ASP A 70 -7.39 -8.56 0.43
N ARG A 71 -7.89 -9.30 -0.54
CA ARG A 71 -9.01 -8.91 -1.38
C ARG A 71 -10.09 -10.00 -1.30
N GLY A 72 -10.99 -9.84 -0.35
CA GLY A 72 -12.09 -10.79 -0.13
C GLY A 72 -11.61 -12.17 0.32
N GLY A 73 -10.64 -12.23 1.23
CA GLY A 73 -10.04 -13.48 1.75
C GLY A 73 -8.95 -14.08 0.86
N ARG A 74 -8.62 -13.43 -0.26
CA ARG A 74 -7.55 -13.83 -1.15
C ARG A 74 -6.33 -12.91 -1.00
N ALA A 75 -5.17 -13.48 -0.73
CA ALA A 75 -3.91 -12.77 -0.75
C ALA A 75 -3.52 -12.48 -2.20
N VAL A 76 -3.47 -11.21 -2.60
CA VAL A 76 -3.19 -10.77 -3.97
C VAL A 76 -1.94 -9.90 -3.97
N PRO A 77 -0.99 -10.12 -4.89
CA PRO A 77 0.17 -9.25 -5.04
C PRO A 77 -0.25 -7.87 -5.55
N ALA A 78 0.42 -6.84 -5.06
CA ALA A 78 0.18 -5.45 -5.44
C ALA A 78 1.50 -4.69 -5.54
N VAL A 79 1.56 -3.69 -6.44
CA VAL A 79 2.57 -2.64 -6.40
C VAL A 79 1.90 -1.38 -5.90
N THR A 80 2.45 -0.77 -4.86
CA THR A 80 1.80 0.34 -4.17
C THR A 80 2.73 1.51 -3.93
N ALA A 81 2.15 2.73 -3.98
CA ALA A 81 2.76 3.93 -3.43
C ALA A 81 1.80 4.51 -2.39
N ARG A 82 2.24 4.57 -1.13
CA ARG A 82 1.41 4.98 0.00
C ARG A 82 1.61 6.47 0.33
N ASP A 83 0.59 7.07 0.94
CA ASP A 83 0.64 8.43 1.48
C ASP A 83 1.03 9.49 0.45
N LEU A 84 0.44 9.44 -0.73
CA LEU A 84 0.62 10.45 -1.76
C LEU A 84 0.24 11.83 -1.22
N SER A 85 1.17 12.80 -1.29
CA SER A 85 0.88 14.18 -0.97
C SER A 85 -0.03 14.81 -2.04
N LEU A 86 -0.73 15.91 -1.70
CA LEU A 86 -1.59 16.62 -2.66
C LEU A 86 -0.81 17.09 -3.90
N ASP A 87 0.45 17.48 -3.73
CA ASP A 87 1.33 17.86 -4.85
C ASP A 87 1.71 16.64 -5.72
N SER A 88 1.68 15.45 -5.17
CA SER A 88 1.87 14.20 -5.89
C SER A 88 0.62 13.73 -6.62
N VAL A 89 -0.58 14.26 -6.29
CA VAL A 89 -1.85 13.88 -6.95
C VAL A 89 -1.85 14.28 -8.41
N SER A 90 -1.32 15.46 -8.75
CA SER A 90 -1.17 15.89 -10.16
C SER A 90 -0.19 14.98 -10.92
N ARG A 91 0.87 14.49 -10.26
CA ARG A 91 1.77 13.47 -10.82
C ARG A 91 1.16 12.07 -10.74
N GLY A 92 0.34 11.80 -9.73
CA GLY A 92 -0.42 10.56 -9.58
C GLY A 92 -1.49 10.38 -10.65
N LEU A 93 -2.10 11.45 -11.14
CA LEU A 93 -3.02 11.41 -12.30
C LEU A 93 -2.30 10.95 -13.57
N LEU A 94 -1.04 11.31 -13.76
CA LEU A 94 -0.19 10.79 -14.85
C LEU A 94 0.22 9.33 -14.61
N ALA A 95 0.33 8.90 -13.35
CA ALA A 95 0.63 7.51 -12.99
C ALA A 95 -0.60 6.59 -13.08
N VAL A 96 -1.82 7.12 -12.99
CA VAL A 96 -3.07 6.35 -13.16
C VAL A 96 -3.23 5.82 -14.60
N ALA A 97 -2.57 6.43 -15.58
CA ALA A 97 -2.47 5.89 -16.94
C ALA A 97 -1.41 4.78 -17.07
N GLY A 98 -0.67 4.48 -16.00
CA GLY A 98 0.37 3.47 -15.95
C GLY A 98 -0.13 2.09 -15.53
N SER A 99 0.70 1.10 -15.74
CA SER A 99 0.52 -0.25 -15.23
C SER A 99 1.82 -0.78 -14.66
N ALA A 100 1.75 -1.73 -13.74
CA ALA A 100 2.88 -2.55 -13.37
C ALA A 100 2.82 -3.86 -14.16
N GLN A 101 3.99 -4.40 -14.46
CA GLN A 101 4.14 -5.73 -15.04
C GLN A 101 4.79 -6.62 -13.98
N LEU A 102 4.18 -7.76 -13.73
CA LEU A 102 4.63 -8.73 -12.74
C LEU A 102 4.87 -10.08 -13.41
N ARG A 103 5.98 -10.72 -13.05
CA ARG A 103 6.30 -12.07 -13.49
C ARG A 103 6.87 -12.86 -12.33
N PHE A 104 6.30 -14.00 -12.04
CA PHE A 104 6.81 -14.94 -11.05
C PHE A 104 7.71 -15.99 -11.70
N GLY A 105 8.98 -16.04 -11.31
CA GLY A 105 9.94 -17.00 -11.85
C GLY A 105 9.99 -17.00 -13.38
N SER A 106 9.66 -18.15 -13.98
CA SER A 106 9.58 -18.34 -15.44
C SER A 106 8.15 -18.29 -16.00
N ASN A 107 7.15 -18.02 -15.15
CA ASN A 107 5.75 -17.98 -15.56
C ASN A 107 5.45 -16.83 -16.54
N ALA A 108 4.28 -16.85 -17.14
CA ALA A 108 3.83 -15.78 -18.02
C ALA A 108 3.68 -14.46 -17.25
N MET A 109 4.16 -13.37 -17.83
CA MET A 109 3.99 -12.03 -17.30
C MET A 109 2.49 -11.67 -17.22
N MET A 110 2.12 -10.95 -16.18
CA MET A 110 0.79 -10.38 -16.03
C MET A 110 0.86 -8.85 -15.91
N GLU A 111 -0.16 -8.20 -16.43
CA GLU A 111 -0.31 -6.76 -16.34
C GLU A 111 -1.20 -6.41 -15.15
N MET A 112 -0.79 -5.40 -14.41
CA MET A 112 -1.44 -4.90 -13.22
C MET A 112 -1.79 -3.42 -13.43
N PRO A 113 -3.00 -3.11 -13.91
CA PRO A 113 -3.44 -1.73 -14.06
C PRO A 113 -3.40 -1.01 -12.70
N CYS A 114 -2.98 0.25 -12.72
CA CYS A 114 -2.90 1.07 -11.52
C CYS A 114 -4.16 1.90 -11.35
N GLY A 115 -4.54 2.15 -10.11
CA GLY A 115 -5.65 3.02 -9.72
C GLY A 115 -5.35 3.72 -8.41
N LEU A 116 -6.16 4.72 -8.05
CA LEU A 116 -6.08 5.39 -6.76
C LEU A 116 -7.06 4.76 -5.79
N GLU A 117 -6.56 4.36 -4.64
CA GLU A 117 -7.35 3.94 -3.48
C GLU A 117 -7.07 4.91 -2.33
N GLY A 118 -7.99 5.84 -2.08
CA GLY A 118 -7.77 6.93 -1.14
C GLY A 118 -6.54 7.77 -1.54
N ARG A 119 -5.52 7.80 -0.68
CA ARG A 119 -4.25 8.51 -0.92
C ARG A 119 -3.13 7.58 -1.38
N SER A 120 -3.45 6.43 -1.93
CA SER A 120 -2.46 5.46 -2.37
C SER A 120 -2.66 5.11 -3.85
N LEU A 121 -1.55 5.00 -4.57
CA LEU A 121 -1.54 4.33 -5.87
C LEU A 121 -1.49 2.82 -5.61
N VAL A 122 -2.34 2.05 -6.25
CA VAL A 122 -2.39 0.60 -6.12
C VAL A 122 -2.53 -0.03 -7.49
N CYS A 123 -1.57 -0.86 -7.86
CA CYS A 123 -1.59 -1.64 -9.10
C CYS A 123 -1.89 -3.10 -8.74
N LEU A 124 -2.95 -3.65 -9.30
CA LEU A 124 -3.44 -5.00 -9.00
C LEU A 124 -3.55 -5.83 -10.28
N PRO A 125 -3.37 -7.16 -10.20
CA PRO A 125 -3.73 -8.06 -11.30
C PRO A 125 -5.19 -7.85 -11.70
N ARG A 126 -5.47 -7.94 -12.99
CA ARG A 126 -6.86 -7.92 -13.48
C ARG A 126 -7.66 -9.04 -12.82
N SER A 127 -8.96 -8.88 -12.70
CA SER A 127 -9.83 -9.88 -12.06
C SER A 127 -9.66 -11.29 -12.64
N ALA A 128 -9.46 -11.40 -13.95
CA ALA A 128 -9.18 -12.67 -14.64
C ALA A 128 -7.86 -13.33 -14.20
N ASP A 129 -6.86 -12.53 -13.85
CA ASP A 129 -5.53 -12.99 -13.44
C ASP A 129 -5.37 -13.13 -11.92
N ALA A 130 -6.29 -12.60 -11.13
CA ALA A 130 -6.17 -12.52 -9.66
C ALA A 130 -6.01 -13.89 -8.99
N ALA A 131 -6.71 -14.92 -9.49
CA ALA A 131 -6.60 -16.28 -8.96
C ALA A 131 -5.22 -16.89 -9.29
N ARG A 132 -4.75 -16.74 -10.54
CA ARG A 132 -3.44 -17.18 -10.99
C ARG A 132 -2.33 -16.48 -10.21
N ALA A 133 -2.42 -15.16 -10.08
CA ALA A 133 -1.44 -14.36 -9.34
C ALA A 133 -1.32 -14.82 -7.88
N ALA A 134 -2.44 -15.11 -7.21
CA ALA A 134 -2.46 -15.59 -5.84
C ALA A 134 -1.82 -16.98 -5.69
N GLN A 135 -2.02 -17.87 -6.67
CA GLN A 135 -1.41 -19.21 -6.68
C GLN A 135 0.09 -19.13 -6.94
N GLU A 136 0.51 -18.39 -7.96
CA GLU A 136 1.91 -18.25 -8.32
C GLU A 136 2.71 -17.57 -7.20
N LEU A 137 2.13 -16.59 -6.50
CA LEU A 137 2.73 -15.92 -5.34
C LEU A 137 3.12 -16.89 -4.21
N LEU A 138 2.33 -17.96 -3.99
CA LEU A 138 2.58 -18.91 -2.92
C LEU A 138 3.76 -19.85 -3.20
N THR A 139 4.09 -20.07 -4.47
CA THR A 139 5.09 -21.05 -4.90
C THR A 139 6.34 -20.43 -5.51
N ALA A 140 6.28 -19.14 -5.82
CA ALA A 140 7.40 -18.45 -6.46
C ALA A 140 8.52 -18.13 -5.47
N GLU A 141 9.76 -18.35 -5.89
CA GLU A 141 10.95 -17.95 -5.14
C GLU A 141 11.38 -16.51 -5.42
N ARG A 142 10.93 -15.96 -6.56
CA ARG A 142 11.25 -14.60 -7.00
C ARG A 142 10.14 -13.99 -7.85
N ALA A 143 10.05 -12.67 -7.81
CA ALA A 143 9.22 -11.87 -8.68
C ALA A 143 10.07 -10.85 -9.43
N LEU A 144 9.76 -10.63 -10.70
CA LEU A 144 10.25 -9.51 -11.50
C LEU A 144 9.11 -8.50 -11.63
N VAL A 145 9.40 -7.26 -11.27
CA VAL A 145 8.43 -6.16 -11.31
C VAL A 145 8.98 -5.03 -12.16
N ARG A 146 8.18 -4.53 -13.09
CA ARG A 146 8.50 -3.38 -13.94
C ARG A 146 7.31 -2.45 -14.03
N MET A 147 7.55 -1.14 -13.96
CA MET A 147 6.51 -0.14 -14.23
C MET A 147 6.45 0.16 -15.73
N SER A 148 5.26 0.41 -16.25
CA SER A 148 5.04 0.83 -17.65
C SER A 148 3.95 1.90 -17.72
N GLY A 149 4.03 2.78 -18.72
CA GLY A 149 3.04 3.83 -18.96
C GLY A 149 3.60 5.24 -19.01
N LEU A 150 2.72 6.21 -19.26
CA LEU A 150 3.08 7.63 -19.35
C LEU A 150 3.60 8.14 -17.99
N GLY A 151 4.81 8.68 -17.98
CA GLY A 151 5.44 9.25 -16.79
C GLY A 151 6.37 8.31 -16.03
N SER A 152 6.55 7.08 -16.50
CA SER A 152 7.52 6.13 -15.95
C SER A 152 8.95 6.44 -16.42
N ASN A 153 9.49 7.58 -16.00
CA ASN A 153 10.91 7.93 -16.20
C ASN A 153 11.79 7.39 -15.05
N THR A 154 11.39 6.25 -14.49
CA THR A 154 12.03 5.67 -13.33
C THR A 154 12.92 4.50 -13.75
N SER A 155 13.89 4.13 -12.93
CA SER A 155 14.73 2.96 -13.18
C SER A 155 13.90 1.67 -13.31
N ALA A 156 12.82 1.56 -12.54
CA ALA A 156 11.89 0.44 -12.58
C ALA A 156 11.07 0.37 -13.90
N ALA A 157 11.08 1.42 -14.72
CA ALA A 157 10.44 1.41 -16.04
C ALA A 157 11.32 0.82 -17.13
N THR A 158 12.63 0.95 -16.99
CA THR A 158 13.60 0.48 -17.99
C THR A 158 14.07 -0.94 -17.71
N GLU A 159 14.28 -1.28 -16.43
CA GLU A 159 14.80 -2.57 -16.02
C GLU A 159 13.92 -3.17 -14.91
N PRO A 160 13.52 -4.45 -15.01
CA PRO A 160 12.73 -5.09 -13.96
C PRO A 160 13.51 -5.20 -12.65
N THR A 161 12.86 -4.86 -11.55
CA THR A 161 13.38 -5.11 -10.20
C THR A 161 13.11 -6.56 -9.81
N GLU A 162 14.12 -7.29 -9.39
CA GLU A 162 13.98 -8.65 -8.86
C GLU A 162 13.80 -8.62 -7.35
N LEU A 163 12.75 -9.30 -6.87
CA LEU A 163 12.41 -9.46 -5.46
C LEU A 163 12.44 -10.95 -5.08
N ARG A 164 13.10 -11.29 -3.97
CA ARG A 164 13.11 -12.65 -3.42
C ARG A 164 11.86 -12.88 -2.58
N LEU A 165 11.16 -13.97 -2.82
CA LEU A 165 9.88 -14.28 -2.20
C LEU A 165 9.96 -15.45 -1.19
N SER A 166 11.08 -15.59 -0.48
CA SER A 166 11.16 -16.58 0.59
C SER A 166 10.10 -16.31 1.67
N ASP A 167 9.66 -17.37 2.34
CA ASP A 167 8.73 -17.31 3.48
C ASP A 167 7.35 -16.66 3.18
N THR A 168 6.99 -16.50 1.90
CA THR A 168 5.74 -15.85 1.50
C THR A 168 4.51 -16.55 2.07
N ALA A 169 4.47 -17.89 2.04
CA ALA A 169 3.35 -18.65 2.59
C ALA A 169 3.18 -18.42 4.11
N ALA A 170 4.30 -18.44 4.85
CA ALA A 170 4.30 -18.17 6.29
C ALA A 170 3.87 -16.72 6.60
N ALA A 171 4.31 -15.76 5.79
CA ALA A 171 3.94 -14.36 5.92
C ALA A 171 2.44 -14.13 5.66
N ILE A 172 1.87 -14.76 4.63
CA ILE A 172 0.43 -14.71 4.33
C ILE A 172 -0.38 -15.36 5.46
N GLU A 173 0.07 -16.48 5.98
CA GLU A 173 -0.59 -17.15 7.10
C GLU A 173 -0.58 -16.25 8.36
N ARG A 174 0.52 -15.52 8.59
CA ARG A 174 0.61 -14.56 9.69
C ARG A 174 -0.32 -13.36 9.48
N LEU A 175 -0.40 -12.84 8.25
CA LEU A 175 -1.35 -11.80 7.88
C LEU A 175 -2.80 -12.22 8.18
N ARG A 176 -3.21 -13.42 7.76
CA ARG A 176 -4.56 -13.95 8.00
C ARG A 176 -4.90 -14.10 9.47
N ARG A 177 -3.93 -14.51 10.29
CA ARG A 177 -4.13 -14.59 11.76
C ARG A 177 -4.31 -13.22 12.41
N ARG A 178 -3.63 -12.19 11.89
CA ARG A 178 -3.72 -10.83 12.41
C ARG A 178 -4.96 -10.08 11.90
N GLN A 179 -5.41 -10.42 10.72
CA GLN A 179 -6.58 -9.83 10.06
C GLN A 179 -7.58 -10.94 9.69
N PRO A 180 -8.45 -11.36 10.64
CA PRO A 180 -9.48 -12.35 10.36
C PRO A 180 -10.38 -11.92 9.20
N GLN A 181 -10.85 -12.89 8.43
CA GLN A 181 -11.74 -12.64 7.29
C GLN A 181 -12.93 -11.76 7.71
N GLY A 182 -13.19 -10.70 6.95
CA GLY A 182 -14.27 -9.73 7.23
C GLY A 182 -13.80 -8.43 7.88
N SER A 183 -12.57 -8.35 8.39
CA SER A 183 -11.98 -7.10 8.88
C SER A 183 -11.23 -6.32 7.78
N ALA A 184 -11.03 -6.92 6.61
CA ALA A 184 -10.49 -6.20 5.46
C ALA A 184 -11.36 -4.98 5.18
N ALA A 185 -10.74 -3.81 4.97
CA ALA A 185 -11.45 -2.65 4.48
C ALA A 185 -12.29 -3.08 3.28
N ALA A 186 -13.57 -2.68 3.26
CA ALA A 186 -14.42 -2.87 2.10
C ALA A 186 -13.60 -2.48 0.86
N PRO A 187 -13.70 -3.23 -0.26
CA PRO A 187 -13.03 -2.82 -1.49
C PRO A 187 -13.34 -1.34 -1.67
N ALA A 188 -12.31 -0.50 -1.77
CA ALA A 188 -12.52 0.88 -2.16
C ALA A 188 -13.38 0.81 -3.42
N GLU A 189 -14.51 1.50 -3.43
CA GLU A 189 -15.32 1.58 -4.63
C GLU A 189 -14.39 1.84 -5.81
N PRO A 190 -14.59 1.17 -6.96
CA PRO A 190 -13.67 1.30 -8.07
C PRO A 190 -13.47 2.79 -8.33
N GLY A 191 -12.26 3.27 -8.06
CA GLY A 191 -11.90 4.66 -8.30
C GLY A 191 -12.29 4.98 -9.73
N LEU A 192 -12.75 6.19 -9.98
CA LEU A 192 -13.20 6.66 -11.29
C LEU A 192 -12.33 6.07 -12.38
N ASP A 193 -12.88 5.14 -13.14
CA ASP A 193 -12.24 4.58 -14.34
C ASP A 193 -12.18 5.66 -15.41
N LEU A 194 -11.19 6.54 -15.27
CA LEU A 194 -10.97 7.64 -16.22
C LEU A 194 -10.69 7.11 -17.63
N GLY A 195 -10.07 5.93 -17.76
CA GLY A 195 -9.84 5.29 -19.05
C GLY A 195 -11.15 4.88 -19.72
N GLY A 196 -12.07 4.27 -18.96
CA GLY A 196 -13.42 3.93 -19.43
C GLY A 196 -14.28 5.15 -19.71
N MET A 197 -14.14 6.24 -18.92
CA MET A 197 -14.85 7.50 -19.17
C MET A 197 -14.34 8.19 -20.44
N LEU A 198 -13.04 8.27 -20.67
CA LEU A 198 -12.46 8.81 -21.89
C LEU A 198 -12.84 7.99 -23.13
N GLY A 199 -12.87 6.68 -23.02
CA GLY A 199 -13.33 5.80 -24.10
C GLY A 199 -14.80 6.04 -24.48
N ARG A 200 -15.69 6.26 -23.49
CA ARG A 200 -17.09 6.59 -23.73
C ARG A 200 -17.26 7.98 -24.35
N LEU A 201 -16.47 8.97 -23.92
CA LEU A 201 -16.46 10.31 -24.52
C LEU A 201 -16.02 10.28 -25.99
N GLN A 202 -15.02 9.47 -26.34
CA GLN A 202 -14.61 9.30 -27.73
C GLN A 202 -15.68 8.63 -28.61
N GLN A 203 -16.48 7.72 -28.04
CA GLN A 203 -17.60 7.11 -28.75
C GLN A 203 -18.76 8.09 -28.99
N LEU A 204 -18.97 9.05 -28.07
CA LEU A 204 -20.03 10.07 -28.23
C LEU A 204 -19.69 11.19 -29.22
N MET A 205 -18.40 11.35 -29.56
CA MET A 205 -17.92 12.34 -30.52
C MET A 205 -17.76 11.79 -31.96
N ARG A 206 -18.16 10.56 -32.19
CA ARG A 206 -18.24 9.93 -33.53
C ARG A 206 -19.70 9.84 -33.99
#